data_e2d53e6447d70477b3abe7be45ce0d86
#
_entry.id   e2d53e6447d70477b3abe7be45ce0d86
#
_cell.length_a   1.000
_cell.length_b   1.000
_cell.length_c   1.000
_cell.angle_alpha   90.00
_cell.angle_beta   90.00
_cell.angle_gamma   90.00
#
_symmetry.space_group_name_H-M   'P 1'
#
loop_
_entity.id
_entity.type
_entity.pdbx_description
1 polymer ?
#
loop_
_entity_poly.entity_id
_entity_poly.type
_entity_poly.pdbx_seq_one_letter_code
_entity_poly.pdbx_strand_id
1 'polypeptide(L)'
;MKKLLVSVVEDDQYFRESMGRLMRSFGYTVEAFPSAADFLASPHVAETACLIADVHMPAMTGIELYRHLIAAGRAIPTILVTAYPNDIDRAHALNDGVVCYLRKPLDEQHLKRCLRAVLTFGEPTEGES
;
A
#
# COMPACT_ATOMS: atom_id res chain seq x y z
N MET A 1 -14.23 -2.47 -18.08
CA MET A 1 -12.91 -2.01 -17.68
C MET A 1 -12.46 -2.71 -16.39
N LYS A 2 -11.23 -3.14 -16.36
CA LYS A 2 -10.72 -3.89 -15.23
C LYS A 2 -10.38 -2.97 -14.08
N LYS A 3 -10.84 -3.30 -12.87
CA LYS A 3 -10.51 -2.53 -11.68
C LYS A 3 -9.09 -2.83 -11.25
N LEU A 4 -8.42 -1.82 -10.71
CA LEU A 4 -7.07 -1.98 -10.19
C LEU A 4 -7.11 -2.66 -8.83
N LEU A 5 -6.13 -3.52 -8.59
CA LEU A 5 -6.03 -4.26 -7.34
C LEU A 5 -5.17 -3.51 -6.33
N VAL A 6 -5.75 -3.23 -5.16
CA VAL A 6 -5.02 -2.70 -4.01
C VAL A 6 -4.87 -3.83 -3.00
N SER A 7 -3.63 -4.12 -2.62
CA SER A 7 -3.37 -5.13 -1.60
C SER A 7 -3.09 -4.42 -0.27
N VAL A 8 -3.72 -4.89 0.80
CA VAL A 8 -3.59 -4.32 2.14
C VAL A 8 -2.93 -5.35 3.04
N VAL A 9 -1.84 -4.99 3.69
CA VAL A 9 -1.15 -5.85 4.64
C VAL A 9 -1.17 -5.18 6.01
N GLU A 10 -1.89 -5.80 6.95
CA GLU A 10 -2.16 -5.20 8.24
C GLU A 10 -2.51 -6.29 9.24
N ASP A 11 -1.80 -6.36 10.36
CA ASP A 11 -2.05 -7.41 11.34
C ASP A 11 -3.26 -7.11 12.24
N ASP A 12 -3.63 -5.84 12.42
CA ASP A 12 -4.84 -5.48 13.16
C ASP A 12 -6.07 -5.75 12.28
N GLN A 13 -6.87 -6.72 12.68
CA GLN A 13 -8.03 -7.14 11.89
C GLN A 13 -9.02 -6.00 11.68
N TYR A 14 -9.27 -5.21 12.71
CA TYR A 14 -10.25 -4.13 12.63
C TYR A 14 -9.84 -3.10 11.58
N PHE A 15 -8.58 -2.65 11.65
CA PHE A 15 -8.07 -1.67 10.71
C PHE A 15 -8.00 -2.26 9.29
N ARG A 16 -7.59 -3.53 9.20
CA ARG A 16 -7.51 -4.23 7.91
C ARG A 16 -8.87 -4.27 7.21
N GLU A 17 -9.93 -4.61 7.95
CA GLU A 17 -11.28 -4.67 7.39
C GLU A 17 -11.79 -3.29 7.01
N SER A 18 -11.50 -2.28 7.85
CA SER A 18 -11.85 -0.91 7.53
C SER A 18 -11.20 -0.43 6.24
N MET A 19 -9.93 -0.74 6.07
CA MET A 19 -9.20 -0.37 4.85
C MET A 19 -9.79 -1.05 3.64
N GLY A 20 -10.15 -2.32 3.78
CA GLY A 20 -10.78 -3.04 2.67
C GLY A 20 -12.07 -2.38 2.23
N ARG A 21 -12.92 -2.01 3.18
CA ARG A 21 -14.17 -1.32 2.86
C ARG A 21 -13.92 0.03 2.19
N LEU A 22 -12.94 0.77 2.71
CA LEU A 22 -12.63 2.08 2.18
C LEU A 22 -12.12 1.99 0.73
N MET A 23 -11.22 1.06 0.47
CA MET A 23 -10.68 0.89 -0.88
C MET A 23 -11.77 0.49 -1.87
N ARG A 24 -12.69 -0.39 -1.46
CA ARG A 24 -13.80 -0.76 -2.32
C ARG A 24 -14.72 0.43 -2.60
N SER A 25 -14.91 1.29 -1.58
CA SER A 25 -15.73 2.49 -1.77
C SER A 25 -15.10 3.46 -2.78
N PHE A 26 -13.78 3.42 -2.92
CA PHE A 26 -13.08 4.23 -3.91
C PHE A 26 -13.10 3.60 -5.31
N GLY A 27 -13.62 2.39 -5.43
CA GLY A 27 -13.75 1.72 -6.72
C GLY A 27 -12.66 0.71 -7.04
N TYR A 28 -11.81 0.36 -6.08
CA TYR A 28 -10.75 -0.62 -6.31
C TYR A 28 -11.17 -2.03 -5.92
N THR A 29 -10.52 -3.02 -6.53
CA THR A 29 -10.56 -4.40 -6.05
C THR A 29 -9.54 -4.50 -4.91
N VAL A 30 -9.86 -5.27 -3.88
CA VAL A 30 -9.02 -5.33 -2.69
C VAL A 30 -8.74 -6.77 -2.30
N GLU A 31 -7.47 -7.04 -1.95
CA GLU A 31 -7.11 -8.24 -1.22
C GLU A 31 -6.40 -7.81 0.06
N ALA A 32 -6.75 -8.43 1.16
CA ALA A 32 -6.22 -8.05 2.47
C ALA A 32 -5.55 -9.24 3.14
N PHE A 33 -4.43 -8.98 3.80
CA PHE A 33 -3.58 -10.01 4.39
C PHE A 33 -3.19 -9.62 5.80
N PRO A 34 -3.19 -10.59 6.75
CA PRO A 34 -2.80 -10.28 8.12
C PRO A 34 -1.30 -10.18 8.34
N SER A 35 -0.49 -10.58 7.35
CA SER A 35 0.96 -10.56 7.49
C SER A 35 1.64 -10.38 6.14
N ALA A 36 2.90 -9.97 6.19
CA ALA A 36 3.71 -9.89 4.98
C ALA A 36 3.89 -11.26 4.34
N ALA A 37 4.06 -12.30 5.16
CA ALA A 37 4.23 -13.66 4.64
C ALA A 37 3.01 -14.10 3.83
N ASP A 38 1.81 -13.82 4.33
CA ASP A 38 0.59 -14.18 3.62
C ASP A 38 0.48 -13.44 2.29
N PHE A 39 0.85 -12.16 2.28
CA PHE A 39 0.86 -11.39 1.04
C PHE A 39 1.85 -11.98 0.03
N LEU A 40 3.07 -12.26 0.48
CA LEU A 40 4.10 -12.79 -0.42
C LEU A 40 3.76 -14.16 -0.98
N ALA A 41 2.93 -14.93 -0.25
CA ALA A 41 2.47 -16.24 -0.70
C ALA A 41 1.28 -16.16 -1.66
N SER A 42 0.70 -14.99 -1.85
CA SER A 42 -0.46 -14.83 -2.71
C SER A 42 -0.09 -15.03 -4.18
N PRO A 43 -0.94 -15.70 -4.96
CA PRO A 43 -0.72 -15.80 -6.40
C PRO A 43 -0.95 -14.48 -7.14
N HIS A 44 -1.47 -13.46 -6.45
CA HIS A 44 -1.82 -12.18 -7.07
C HIS A 44 -0.84 -11.05 -6.76
N VAL A 45 0.32 -11.35 -6.17
CA VAL A 45 1.31 -10.31 -5.86
C VAL A 45 1.66 -9.48 -7.10
N ALA A 46 1.89 -10.14 -8.23
CA ALA A 46 2.29 -9.47 -9.46
C ALA A 46 1.19 -8.58 -10.04
N GLU A 47 -0.06 -8.78 -9.63
CA GLU A 47 -1.19 -7.99 -10.12
C GLU A 47 -1.49 -6.78 -9.24
N THR A 48 -0.80 -6.66 -8.12
CA THR A 48 -1.03 -5.55 -7.18
C THR A 48 -0.59 -4.24 -7.82
N ALA A 49 -1.53 -3.33 -7.96
CA ALA A 49 -1.26 -2.00 -8.52
C ALA A 49 -0.74 -1.05 -7.45
N CYS A 50 -1.16 -1.25 -6.20
CA CYS A 50 -0.69 -0.47 -5.07
C CYS A 50 -0.76 -1.32 -3.81
N LEU A 51 0.28 -1.26 -3.00
CA LEU A 51 0.35 -1.94 -1.71
C LEU A 51 0.18 -0.91 -0.60
N ILE A 52 -0.70 -1.21 0.35
CA ILE A 52 -0.81 -0.42 1.58
C ILE A 52 -0.39 -1.33 2.72
N ALA A 53 0.65 -0.98 3.44
CA ALA A 53 1.19 -1.84 4.48
C ALA A 53 1.43 -1.06 5.77
N ASP A 54 1.10 -1.70 6.89
CA ASP A 54 1.43 -1.17 8.21
C ASP A 54 2.94 -1.27 8.43
N VAL A 55 3.52 -0.24 9.03
CA VAL A 55 4.95 -0.25 9.35
C VAL A 55 5.26 -1.27 10.44
N HIS A 56 4.43 -1.31 11.47
CA HIS A 56 4.71 -2.13 12.67
C HIS A 56 3.92 -3.43 12.65
N MET A 57 4.52 -4.47 12.09
CA MET A 57 3.94 -5.80 12.07
C MET A 57 4.95 -6.80 12.62
N PRO A 58 4.47 -7.90 13.27
CA PRO A 58 5.37 -8.96 13.72
C PRO A 58 6.12 -9.60 12.55
N ALA A 59 7.29 -10.12 12.81
CA ALA A 59 8.14 -10.87 11.89
C ALA A 59 8.71 -10.00 10.76
N MET A 60 7.90 -9.37 9.96
CA MET A 60 8.38 -8.49 8.88
C MET A 60 7.59 -7.19 8.91
N THR A 61 8.30 -6.07 9.06
CA THR A 61 7.68 -4.74 9.06
C THR A 61 7.30 -4.34 7.62
N GLY A 62 6.49 -3.29 7.52
CA GLY A 62 6.11 -2.77 6.19
C GLY A 62 7.32 -2.27 5.41
N ILE A 63 8.29 -1.67 6.10
CA ILE A 63 9.52 -1.20 5.45
C ILE A 63 10.34 -2.38 4.94
N GLU A 64 10.46 -3.43 5.75
CA GLU A 64 11.16 -4.64 5.34
C GLU A 64 10.48 -5.32 4.17
N LEU A 65 9.15 -5.36 4.20
CA LEU A 65 8.38 -5.92 3.08
C LEU A 65 8.66 -5.15 1.80
N TYR A 66 8.64 -3.83 1.86
CA TYR A 66 8.92 -3.01 0.70
C TYR A 66 10.31 -3.30 0.13
N ARG A 67 11.33 -3.35 1.00
CA ARG A 67 12.69 -3.65 0.58
C ARG A 67 12.81 -5.03 -0.03
N HIS A 68 12.09 -6.00 0.54
CA HIS A 68 12.07 -7.36 0.00
C HIS A 68 11.51 -7.37 -1.43
N LEU A 69 10.44 -6.63 -1.67
CA LEU A 69 9.82 -6.56 -2.99
C LEU A 69 10.77 -5.93 -4.00
N ILE A 70 11.42 -4.83 -3.63
CA ILE A 70 12.37 -4.17 -4.52
C ILE A 70 13.54 -5.12 -4.84
N ALA A 71 14.07 -5.81 -3.84
CA ALA A 71 15.18 -6.74 -4.05
C ALA A 71 14.78 -7.91 -4.95
N ALA A 72 13.50 -8.28 -4.95
CA ALA A 72 12.98 -9.33 -5.80
C ALA A 72 12.59 -8.85 -7.20
N GLY A 73 12.86 -7.59 -7.51
CA GLY A 73 12.54 -7.02 -8.82
C GLY A 73 11.08 -6.63 -8.99
N ARG A 74 10.34 -6.50 -7.88
CA ARG A 74 8.92 -6.16 -7.91
C ARG A 74 8.71 -4.75 -7.38
N ALA A 75 8.74 -3.77 -8.27
CA ALA A 75 8.60 -2.36 -7.91
C ALA A 75 7.11 -1.99 -7.79
N ILE A 76 6.47 -2.46 -6.72
CA ILE A 76 5.06 -2.17 -6.47
C ILE A 76 4.95 -0.83 -5.74
N PRO A 77 4.18 0.15 -6.27
CA PRO A 77 3.95 1.40 -5.56
C PRO A 77 3.40 1.12 -4.16
N THR A 78 4.02 1.66 -3.13
CA THR A 78 3.70 1.31 -1.75
C THR A 78 3.39 2.55 -0.93
N ILE A 79 2.31 2.47 -0.16
CA ILE A 79 1.93 3.45 0.85
C ILE A 79 2.10 2.76 2.20
N LEU A 80 2.89 3.37 3.07
CA LEU A 80 3.06 2.86 4.44
C LEU A 80 2.17 3.64 5.39
N VAL A 81 1.60 2.93 6.36
CA VAL A 81 0.76 3.55 7.39
C VAL A 81 1.28 3.15 8.77
N THR A 82 1.17 4.06 9.75
CA THR A 82 1.68 3.77 11.08
C THR A 82 0.94 4.56 12.15
N ALA A 83 0.72 3.92 13.31
CA ALA A 83 0.20 4.59 14.49
C ALA A 83 1.33 5.33 15.23
N TYR A 84 2.58 5.03 14.92
CA TYR A 84 3.75 5.57 15.63
C TYR A 84 4.72 6.19 14.62
N PRO A 85 4.36 7.35 14.05
CA PRO A 85 5.22 7.97 13.03
C PRO A 85 6.57 8.37 13.59
N ASN A 86 7.60 8.19 12.78
CA ASN A 86 8.98 8.48 13.14
C ASN A 86 9.63 9.19 11.96
N ASP A 87 10.16 10.37 12.18
CA ASP A 87 10.70 11.20 11.11
C ASP A 87 11.88 10.54 10.39
N ILE A 88 12.70 9.80 11.12
CA ILE A 88 13.84 9.10 10.53
C ILE A 88 13.36 7.96 9.62
N ASP A 89 12.43 7.17 10.12
CA ASP A 89 11.85 6.07 9.34
C ASP A 89 11.13 6.62 8.11
N ARG A 90 10.41 7.74 8.28
CA ARG A 90 9.72 8.37 7.17
C ARG A 90 10.70 8.81 6.08
N ALA A 91 11.77 9.48 6.49
CA ALA A 91 12.77 9.95 5.54
C ALA A 91 13.42 8.79 4.78
N HIS A 92 13.77 7.71 5.49
CA HIS A 92 14.36 6.53 4.87
C HIS A 92 13.40 5.86 3.89
N ALA A 93 12.13 5.70 4.30
CA ALA A 93 11.14 5.06 3.46
C ALA A 93 10.90 5.84 2.17
N LEU A 94 10.74 7.15 2.28
CA LEU A 94 10.52 8.00 1.11
C LEU A 94 11.75 8.00 0.21
N ASN A 95 12.94 8.02 0.80
CA ASN A 95 14.18 7.98 0.03
C ASN A 95 14.33 6.64 -0.71
N ASP A 96 13.82 5.55 -0.12
CA ASP A 96 13.85 4.22 -0.76
C ASP A 96 12.83 4.08 -1.89
N GLY A 97 11.90 5.02 -1.99
CA GLY A 97 10.92 5.01 -3.08
C GLY A 97 9.47 4.76 -2.67
N VAL A 98 9.19 4.66 -1.36
CA VAL A 98 7.81 4.57 -0.87
C VAL A 98 7.06 5.84 -1.28
N VAL A 99 5.83 5.67 -1.76
CA VAL A 99 5.06 6.78 -2.31
C VAL A 99 4.59 7.74 -1.22
N CYS A 100 4.03 7.19 -0.14
CA CYS A 100 3.52 7.98 0.98
C CYS A 100 3.78 7.24 2.28
N TYR A 101 3.98 8.00 3.34
CA TYR A 101 4.14 7.48 4.69
C TYR A 101 3.12 8.22 5.54
N LEU A 102 2.05 7.53 5.92
CA LEU A 102 0.87 8.14 6.51
C LEU A 102 0.68 7.75 7.96
N ARG A 103 0.14 8.67 8.72
CA ARG A 103 -0.14 8.49 10.15
C ARG A 103 -1.57 7.98 10.35
N LYS A 104 -1.75 7.06 11.29
CA LYS A 104 -3.08 6.66 11.76
C LYS A 104 -3.55 7.61 12.85
N PRO A 105 -4.83 7.96 12.92
CA PRO A 105 -5.91 7.58 12.00
C PRO A 105 -5.76 8.28 10.66
N LEU A 106 -6.15 7.59 9.59
CA LEU A 106 -5.95 8.11 8.25
C LEU A 106 -6.96 9.20 7.90
N ASP A 107 -6.46 10.23 7.23
CA ASP A 107 -7.30 11.22 6.56
C ASP A 107 -7.68 10.62 5.21
N GLU A 108 -8.97 10.34 5.02
CA GLU A 108 -9.44 9.68 3.80
C GLU A 108 -9.15 10.49 2.54
N GLN A 109 -9.25 11.80 2.63
CA GLN A 109 -8.97 12.65 1.47
C GLN A 109 -7.49 12.61 1.10
N HIS A 110 -6.62 12.61 2.08
CA HIS A 110 -5.19 12.51 1.85
C HIS A 110 -4.82 11.15 1.23
N LEU A 111 -5.39 10.08 1.78
CA LEU A 111 -5.17 8.74 1.23
C LEU A 111 -5.67 8.66 -0.21
N LYS A 112 -6.83 9.22 -0.48
CA LYS A 112 -7.39 9.23 -1.82
C LYS A 112 -6.48 9.95 -2.80
N ARG A 113 -5.90 11.08 -2.39
CA ARG A 113 -4.95 11.80 -3.23
C ARG A 113 -3.69 10.97 -3.50
N CYS A 114 -3.18 10.28 -2.48
CA CYS A 114 -2.02 9.41 -2.66
C CYS A 114 -2.31 8.29 -3.66
N LEU A 115 -3.47 7.66 -3.52
CA LEU A 115 -3.87 6.59 -4.44
C LEU A 115 -4.02 7.11 -5.87
N ARG A 116 -4.64 8.24 -6.03
CA ARG A 116 -4.82 8.83 -7.36
C ARG A 116 -3.49 9.17 -8.02
N ALA A 117 -2.55 9.72 -7.24
CA ALA A 117 -1.24 10.08 -7.77
C ALA A 117 -0.51 8.86 -8.30
N VAL A 118 -0.66 7.71 -7.62
CA VAL A 118 0.01 6.47 -8.00
C VAL A 118 -0.73 5.76 -9.13
N LEU A 119 -2.02 5.60 -8.97
CA LEU A 119 -2.78 4.71 -9.85
C LEU A 119 -3.19 5.36 -11.15
N THR A 120 -3.37 6.68 -11.15
CA THR A 120 -3.65 7.41 -12.38
C THR A 120 -2.42 7.50 -13.26
N PHE A 121 -1.26 7.55 -12.65
CA PHE A 121 0.01 7.74 -13.33
C PHE A 121 0.34 6.59 -14.29
N GLY A 122 -0.05 5.37 -13.92
CA GLY A 122 0.22 4.19 -14.74
C GLY A 122 -0.81 3.94 -15.82
N GLU A 123 -1.87 4.77 -15.93
CA GLU A 123 -2.94 4.56 -16.88
C GLU A 123 -2.86 5.55 -18.02
N PRO A 124 -3.08 5.10 -19.26
CA PRO A 124 -3.24 6.04 -20.36
C PRO A 124 -4.51 6.83 -20.13
N THR A 125 -4.43 8.14 -20.25
CA THR A 125 -5.58 9.01 -20.12
C THR A 125 -5.74 9.83 -21.38
N GLU A 126 -6.98 10.26 -21.66
CA GLU A 126 -7.22 11.08 -22.82
C GLU A 126 -6.50 12.41 -22.73
N GLY A 127 -6.32 12.90 -21.52
CA GLY A 127 -5.67 14.18 -21.32
C GLY A 127 -4.21 14.20 -21.70
N GLU A 128 -3.60 13.03 -21.80
CA GLU A 128 -2.18 12.91 -22.11
C GLU A 128 -1.90 12.72 -23.58
N SER A 129 -2.91 12.42 -24.28
CA SER A 129 -2.75 12.18 -25.72
C SER A 129 -2.62 13.48 -26.50
#